data_1576a954dc0d91ea596bb73cf242b829
#
_entry.id   1576a954dc0d91ea596bb73cf242b829
#
_cell.length_a   1.000
_cell.length_b   1.000
_cell.length_c   1.000
_cell.angle_alpha   90.00
_cell.angle_beta   90.00
_cell.angle_gamma   90.00
#
_symmetry.space_group_name_H-M   'P 1'
#
loop_
_entity.id
_entity.type
_entity.pdbx_description
1 polymer ?
#
loop_
_entity_poly.entity_id
_entity_poly.type
_entity_poly.pdbx_seq_one_letter_code
_entity_poly.pdbx_strand_id
1 'polypeptide(L)'
;MTDAFFSFEDPGSVSTAETSGSVKRRGASLAIKVLSVTSEIFPLIKTGGLADVTGSLPKAMERLGIETLSLIPGYPSVMGQLRTAPPLLVFDELLGERASLLYARIEGLSLLVLDCPALYARDGGPYVDAAGVDYPDNWKRFAALSLAAAEVAGGALPGWIPDIVHTHDWQTALTSVYMRELEVPAPVVLTVHNLAFQGQFSASLLPALGLRPELYATDCLEYFRDISYLKGGLQTADAITTVSPTYAREILTPRFGMGMDGILNQRLDVLRGIVNGIDLEVWDPATDPHLPVNYDAASLRKKRQNRRHLLEAFGLCTDGAGPVFAAVSRLTWQKGMDMLAETADEIINSGGKLIVCGQGDREIERQLLETAARHPGRMTVHIGYAESIAHLIHAGADAIIQPSRFEPCGLTQLYALRYGCVPVVSRTGGLSETIIDANDAAMSARVATGFQFHPVTTDGLRTALRRAIEAYADPKQWARLQNQGMKARFSWDRSAQQYAAVYASLMNRSKTSPSRPLPKAVS
;
A
#
# COMPACT_ATOMS: atom_id res chain seq x y z
N MET A 1 7.52 -15.23 -38.84
CA MET A 1 8.63 -14.97 -37.88
C MET A 1 8.09 -14.12 -36.73
N THR A 2 7.11 -14.58 -35.96
CA THR A 2 6.39 -13.73 -34.99
C THR A 2 5.91 -14.50 -33.74
N ASP A 3 6.53 -15.62 -33.39
CA ASP A 3 6.11 -16.39 -32.19
C ASP A 3 7.22 -16.64 -31.13
N ALA A 4 8.26 -15.78 -31.09
CA ALA A 4 9.46 -16.06 -30.30
C ALA A 4 9.69 -15.17 -29.07
N PHE A 5 8.76 -14.28 -28.67
CA PHE A 5 9.09 -13.27 -27.63
C PHE A 5 8.50 -13.52 -26.23
N PHE A 6 7.62 -14.49 -26.04
CA PHE A 6 7.00 -14.72 -24.72
C PHE A 6 7.06 -16.17 -24.20
N SER A 7 7.95 -17.01 -24.68
CA SER A 7 8.26 -18.28 -24.04
C SER A 7 9.51 -18.11 -23.16
N PHE A 8 9.32 -17.94 -21.85
CA PHE A 8 10.41 -17.91 -20.86
C PHE A 8 10.83 -19.35 -20.54
N GLU A 9 11.84 -19.87 -21.25
CA GLU A 9 12.57 -21.05 -20.80
C GLU A 9 13.86 -20.62 -20.10
N ASP A 10 14.02 -21.10 -18.89
CA ASP A 10 15.23 -20.94 -18.07
C ASP A 10 16.25 -22.01 -18.52
N PRO A 11 17.48 -21.69 -18.92
CA PRO A 11 18.48 -22.69 -19.27
C PRO A 11 19.26 -23.14 -18.04
N GLY A 12 18.84 -24.22 -17.40
CA GLY A 12 19.69 -24.87 -16.42
C GLY A 12 19.04 -25.84 -15.46
N SER A 13 18.68 -27.04 -15.89
CA SER A 13 18.83 -28.25 -15.04
C SER A 13 18.77 -29.52 -15.87
N VAL A 14 19.78 -30.33 -15.70
CA VAL A 14 20.02 -31.63 -16.35
C VAL A 14 19.13 -32.71 -15.74
N SER A 15 18.52 -33.47 -16.64
CA SER A 15 17.89 -34.80 -16.58
C SER A 15 18.23 -35.72 -15.40
N THR A 16 17.18 -36.41 -14.87
CA THR A 16 17.17 -37.90 -14.77
C THR A 16 15.75 -38.49 -14.63
N ALA A 17 15.44 -39.40 -15.56
CA ALA A 17 14.73 -40.71 -15.44
C ALA A 17 13.22 -40.75 -15.09
N GLU A 18 12.55 -41.29 -16.08
CA GLU A 18 11.26 -41.91 -16.26
C GLU A 18 10.65 -42.68 -15.07
N THR A 19 9.37 -42.44 -14.82
CA THR A 19 8.40 -43.51 -14.53
C THR A 19 7.00 -43.12 -15.05
N SER A 20 6.45 -43.99 -15.87
CA SER A 20 5.18 -43.92 -16.56
C SER A 20 3.99 -43.92 -15.61
N GLY A 21 3.19 -42.87 -15.64
CA GLY A 21 1.85 -42.83 -15.08
C GLY A 21 0.99 -41.86 -15.89
N SER A 22 0.02 -42.37 -16.64
CA SER A 22 -0.87 -41.61 -17.49
C SER A 22 -1.75 -40.68 -16.65
N VAL A 23 -1.31 -39.43 -16.41
CA VAL A 23 -2.13 -38.35 -15.92
C VAL A 23 -2.81 -37.69 -17.13
N LYS A 24 -4.13 -37.82 -17.22
CA LYS A 24 -4.94 -37.07 -18.18
C LYS A 24 -4.57 -35.59 -18.09
N ARG A 25 -3.98 -35.04 -19.16
CA ARG A 25 -3.78 -33.59 -19.33
C ARG A 25 -5.16 -32.91 -19.23
N ARG A 26 -5.45 -32.30 -18.08
CA ARG A 26 -6.45 -31.24 -18.00
C ARG A 26 -6.01 -30.17 -18.98
N GLY A 27 -6.89 -29.76 -19.89
CA GLY A 27 -6.63 -28.69 -20.84
C GLY A 27 -5.99 -27.51 -20.11
N ALA A 28 -4.92 -26.97 -20.67
CA ALA A 28 -4.26 -25.78 -20.18
C ALA A 28 -5.31 -24.67 -20.05
N SER A 29 -5.73 -24.38 -18.82
CA SER A 29 -6.45 -23.14 -18.53
C SER A 29 -5.48 -22.03 -18.88
N LEU A 30 -5.80 -21.21 -19.88
CA LEU A 30 -5.03 -20.01 -20.20
C LEU A 30 -4.89 -19.21 -18.91
N ALA A 31 -3.66 -18.89 -18.51
CA ALA A 31 -3.40 -18.07 -17.34
C ALA A 31 -4.06 -16.69 -17.53
N ILE A 32 -4.77 -16.21 -16.51
CA ILE A 32 -5.35 -14.84 -16.54
C ILE A 32 -4.17 -13.85 -16.60
N LYS A 33 -4.21 -12.94 -17.56
CA LYS A 33 -3.23 -11.86 -17.74
C LYS A 33 -3.74 -10.56 -17.15
N VAL A 34 -2.98 -9.98 -16.25
CA VAL A 34 -3.31 -8.72 -15.55
C VAL A 34 -2.30 -7.65 -15.88
N LEU A 35 -2.77 -6.51 -16.37
CA LEU A 35 -1.98 -5.28 -16.43
C LEU A 35 -2.20 -4.52 -15.11
N SER A 36 -1.20 -4.50 -14.24
CA SER A 36 -1.22 -3.71 -13.00
C SER A 36 -0.60 -2.34 -13.26
N VAL A 37 -1.35 -1.26 -13.07
CA VAL A 37 -0.91 0.11 -13.36
C VAL A 37 -0.71 0.86 -12.05
N THR A 38 0.50 1.36 -11.80
CA THR A 38 0.85 1.98 -10.52
C THR A 38 1.87 3.09 -10.66
N SER A 39 1.86 4.02 -9.71
CA SER A 39 2.87 5.09 -9.61
C SER A 39 4.07 4.72 -8.73
N GLU A 40 3.96 3.67 -7.93
CA GLU A 40 5.00 3.19 -7.02
C GLU A 40 5.05 1.66 -7.04
N ILE A 41 6.23 1.08 -6.82
CA ILE A 41 6.42 -0.36 -6.67
C ILE A 41 7.68 -0.65 -5.83
N PHE A 42 7.55 -1.37 -4.71
CA PHE A 42 8.69 -1.81 -3.90
C PHE A 42 9.42 -2.97 -4.60
N PRO A 43 10.79 -2.98 -4.59
CA PRO A 43 11.69 -2.06 -3.88
C PRO A 43 12.18 -0.86 -4.70
N LEU A 44 11.66 -0.62 -5.91
CA LEU A 44 12.21 0.35 -6.87
C LEU A 44 11.91 1.81 -6.50
N ILE A 45 10.69 2.08 -6.04
CA ILE A 45 10.23 3.41 -5.64
C ILE A 45 9.10 3.28 -4.62
N LYS A 46 9.22 3.97 -3.46
CA LYS A 46 8.27 3.87 -2.36
C LYS A 46 8.13 5.20 -1.64
N THR A 47 6.89 5.64 -1.45
CA THR A 47 6.54 6.76 -0.55
C THR A 47 5.57 6.31 0.55
N GLY A 48 4.85 5.20 0.34
CA GLY A 48 3.84 4.69 1.26
C GLY A 48 3.50 3.23 1.04
N GLY A 49 2.40 2.78 1.63
CA GLY A 49 1.94 1.38 1.57
C GLY A 49 1.48 0.93 0.18
N LEU A 50 1.22 1.85 -0.76
CA LEU A 50 0.92 1.52 -2.15
C LEU A 50 2.04 0.67 -2.77
N ALA A 51 3.30 1.10 -2.61
CA ALA A 51 4.45 0.40 -3.16
C ALA A 51 4.57 -1.03 -2.63
N ASP A 52 4.30 -1.25 -1.34
CA ASP A 52 4.34 -2.59 -0.73
C ASP A 52 3.29 -3.52 -1.36
N VAL A 53 2.08 -3.00 -1.62
CA VAL A 53 1.01 -3.75 -2.28
C VAL A 53 1.39 -4.13 -3.70
N THR A 54 1.81 -3.16 -4.50
CA THR A 54 2.11 -3.36 -5.93
C THR A 54 3.39 -4.15 -6.17
N GLY A 55 4.31 -4.19 -5.19
CA GLY A 55 5.48 -5.06 -5.21
C GLY A 55 5.22 -6.50 -4.76
N SER A 56 4.22 -6.72 -3.90
CA SER A 56 3.97 -8.05 -3.31
C SER A 56 2.79 -8.80 -3.95
N LEU A 57 1.72 -8.10 -4.33
CA LEU A 57 0.53 -8.71 -4.92
C LEU A 57 0.84 -9.48 -6.21
N PRO A 58 1.64 -8.97 -7.18
CA PRO A 58 2.00 -9.71 -8.38
C PRO A 58 2.66 -11.06 -8.09
N LYS A 59 3.60 -11.10 -7.15
CA LYS A 59 4.28 -12.35 -6.72
C LYS A 59 3.29 -13.36 -6.11
N ALA A 60 2.30 -12.87 -5.36
CA ALA A 60 1.26 -13.72 -4.79
C ALA A 60 0.27 -14.22 -5.86
N MET A 61 -0.01 -13.42 -6.88
CA MET A 61 -0.85 -13.80 -8.02
C MET A 61 -0.19 -14.87 -8.91
N GLU A 62 1.12 -14.77 -9.12
CA GLU A 62 1.88 -15.79 -9.85
C GLU A 62 1.72 -17.18 -9.23
N ARG A 63 1.71 -17.30 -7.89
CA ARG A 63 1.44 -18.56 -7.17
C ARG A 63 0.03 -19.11 -7.42
N LEU A 64 -0.91 -18.28 -7.84
CA LEU A 64 -2.27 -18.67 -8.24
C LEU A 64 -2.41 -18.92 -9.75
N GLY A 65 -1.32 -18.87 -10.52
CA GLY A 65 -1.31 -19.03 -11.96
C GLY A 65 -1.84 -17.81 -12.72
N ILE A 66 -1.80 -16.62 -12.11
CA ILE A 66 -2.19 -15.35 -12.72
C ILE A 66 -0.92 -14.59 -13.11
N GLU A 67 -0.76 -14.33 -14.40
CA GLU A 67 0.34 -13.54 -14.95
C GLU A 67 0.08 -12.05 -14.72
N THR A 68 1.01 -11.36 -14.06
CA THR A 68 0.90 -9.91 -13.84
C THR A 68 2.07 -9.18 -14.50
N LEU A 69 1.74 -8.21 -15.34
CA LEU A 69 2.68 -7.26 -15.94
C LEU A 69 2.41 -5.88 -15.32
N SER A 70 3.38 -5.30 -14.62
CA SER A 70 3.20 -4.05 -13.90
C SER A 70 3.73 -2.87 -14.71
N LEU A 71 2.87 -1.90 -15.03
CA LEU A 71 3.24 -0.66 -15.71
C LEU A 71 3.54 0.43 -14.69
N ILE A 72 4.75 1.01 -14.77
CA ILE A 72 5.26 2.03 -13.85
C ILE A 72 5.97 3.15 -14.62
N PRO A 73 5.97 4.41 -14.14
CA PRO A 73 6.78 5.47 -14.72
C PRO A 73 8.29 5.23 -14.60
N GLY A 74 9.03 5.67 -15.62
CA GLY A 74 10.49 5.62 -15.68
C GLY A 74 11.15 6.69 -14.82
N TYR A 75 10.96 6.64 -13.51
CA TYR A 75 11.67 7.51 -12.58
C TYR A 75 13.18 7.21 -12.57
N PRO A 76 14.05 8.16 -12.19
CA PRO A 76 15.50 7.92 -12.15
C PRO A 76 15.91 6.68 -11.35
N SER A 77 15.26 6.42 -10.21
CA SER A 77 15.51 5.23 -9.38
C SER A 77 15.13 3.91 -10.08
N VAL A 78 14.12 3.92 -10.94
CA VAL A 78 13.69 2.78 -11.75
C VAL A 78 14.62 2.60 -12.95
N MET A 79 14.83 3.69 -13.71
CA MET A 79 15.68 3.68 -14.90
C MET A 79 17.13 3.26 -14.61
N GLY A 80 17.66 3.66 -13.45
CA GLY A 80 19.01 3.29 -13.00
C GLY A 80 19.21 1.78 -12.77
N GLN A 81 18.13 1.00 -12.68
CA GLN A 81 18.18 -0.46 -12.50
C GLN A 81 17.92 -1.23 -13.79
N LEU A 82 17.55 -0.53 -14.88
CA LEU A 82 17.29 -1.17 -16.17
C LEU A 82 18.60 -1.50 -16.88
N ARG A 83 18.64 -2.69 -17.49
CA ARG A 83 19.65 -2.99 -18.49
C ARG A 83 19.25 -2.34 -19.81
N THR A 84 20.22 -1.89 -20.58
CA THR A 84 19.97 -1.35 -21.92
C THR A 84 19.29 -2.41 -22.79
N ALA A 85 18.05 -2.14 -23.19
CA ALA A 85 17.27 -2.98 -24.07
C ALA A 85 16.50 -2.07 -25.06
N PRO A 86 16.21 -2.53 -26.27
CA PRO A 86 15.38 -1.77 -27.21
C PRO A 86 13.96 -1.65 -26.64
N PRO A 87 13.26 -0.54 -26.93
CA PRO A 87 11.88 -0.38 -26.51
C PRO A 87 10.97 -1.42 -27.18
N LEU A 88 9.99 -1.91 -26.43
CA LEU A 88 8.94 -2.79 -26.97
C LEU A 88 7.90 -2.02 -27.79
N LEU A 89 7.66 -0.77 -27.42
CA LEU A 89 6.71 0.13 -28.06
C LEU A 89 7.24 1.57 -27.97
N VAL A 90 7.02 2.35 -29.01
CA VAL A 90 7.31 3.80 -29.03
C VAL A 90 6.02 4.55 -29.30
N PHE A 91 5.71 5.52 -28.46
CA PHE A 91 4.69 6.52 -28.68
C PHE A 91 5.36 7.77 -29.25
N ASP A 92 5.09 8.09 -30.51
CA ASP A 92 5.61 9.33 -31.10
C ASP A 92 5.00 10.55 -30.44
N GLU A 93 3.74 10.43 -29.96
CA GLU A 93 3.01 11.47 -29.26
C GLU A 93 2.11 10.85 -28.17
N LEU A 94 2.47 11.06 -26.89
CA LEU A 94 1.69 10.68 -25.72
C LEU A 94 1.40 11.96 -24.92
N LEU A 95 0.22 12.55 -25.12
CA LEU A 95 -0.14 13.88 -24.58
C LEU A 95 0.91 14.96 -24.91
N GLY A 96 1.39 14.98 -26.16
CA GLY A 96 2.39 15.93 -26.65
C GLY A 96 3.83 15.62 -26.28
N GLU A 97 4.12 14.44 -25.72
CA GLU A 97 5.48 14.00 -25.40
C GLU A 97 5.82 12.69 -26.13
N ARG A 98 7.08 12.53 -26.49
CA ARG A 98 7.58 11.24 -26.97
C ARG A 98 7.86 10.32 -25.80
N ALA A 99 7.38 9.10 -25.88
CA ALA A 99 7.56 8.09 -24.81
C ALA A 99 7.85 6.71 -25.39
N SER A 100 8.40 5.81 -24.58
CA SER A 100 8.57 4.42 -24.95
C SER A 100 8.27 3.48 -23.79
N LEU A 101 7.90 2.24 -24.09
CA LEU A 101 7.75 1.17 -23.11
C LEU A 101 8.97 0.25 -23.17
N LEU A 102 9.62 0.11 -22.03
CA LEU A 102 10.73 -0.80 -21.80
C LEU A 102 10.26 -1.98 -20.96
N TYR A 103 10.71 -3.19 -21.28
CA TYR A 103 10.47 -4.37 -20.45
C TYR A 103 11.66 -4.64 -19.54
N ALA A 104 11.37 -4.98 -18.31
CA ALA A 104 12.38 -5.44 -17.36
C ALA A 104 11.83 -6.53 -16.43
N ARG A 105 12.71 -7.41 -15.97
CA ARG A 105 12.41 -8.30 -14.85
C ARG A 105 13.37 -7.96 -13.71
N ILE A 106 12.81 -7.44 -12.60
CA ILE A 106 13.57 -6.95 -11.45
C ILE A 106 12.92 -7.50 -10.19
N GLU A 107 13.70 -8.11 -9.29
CA GLU A 107 13.23 -8.65 -8.01
C GLU A 107 12.00 -9.59 -8.14
N GLY A 108 11.95 -10.37 -9.21
CA GLY A 108 10.83 -11.28 -9.50
C GLY A 108 9.60 -10.61 -10.11
N LEU A 109 9.62 -9.29 -10.34
CA LEU A 109 8.54 -8.54 -10.95
C LEU A 109 8.75 -8.42 -12.46
N SER A 110 7.70 -8.66 -13.25
CA SER A 110 7.65 -8.34 -14.68
C SER A 110 7.12 -6.93 -14.86
N LEU A 111 7.93 -6.06 -15.45
CA LEU A 111 7.68 -4.62 -15.51
C LEU A 111 7.60 -4.12 -16.95
N LEU A 112 6.63 -3.24 -17.20
CA LEU A 112 6.65 -2.26 -18.29
C LEU A 112 7.01 -0.91 -17.66
N VAL A 113 8.09 -0.31 -18.13
CA VAL A 113 8.53 1.01 -17.68
C VAL A 113 8.22 2.03 -18.74
N LEU A 114 7.38 3.01 -18.41
CA LEU A 114 7.06 4.13 -19.29
C LEU A 114 8.21 5.15 -19.23
N ASP A 115 9.12 5.04 -20.17
CA ASP A 115 10.23 5.98 -20.34
C ASP A 115 9.75 7.22 -21.09
N CYS A 116 9.57 8.29 -20.36
CA CYS A 116 9.25 9.62 -20.85
C CYS A 116 10.06 10.66 -20.05
N PRO A 117 11.30 10.97 -20.47
CA PRO A 117 12.19 11.83 -19.72
C PRO A 117 11.61 13.21 -19.40
N ALA A 118 10.84 13.78 -20.31
CA ALA A 118 10.18 15.07 -20.11
C ALA A 118 9.23 15.08 -18.89
N LEU A 119 8.63 13.94 -18.57
CA LEU A 119 7.67 13.81 -17.48
C LEU A 119 8.29 13.22 -16.19
N TYR A 120 9.26 12.31 -16.31
CA TYR A 120 9.69 11.50 -15.17
C TYR A 120 11.16 11.64 -14.79
N ALA A 121 12.05 12.11 -15.68
CA ALA A 121 13.48 12.26 -15.36
C ALA A 121 13.73 13.54 -14.56
N ARG A 122 13.36 13.53 -13.27
CA ARG A 122 13.42 14.68 -12.37
C ARG A 122 13.98 14.29 -11.01
N ASP A 123 14.66 15.24 -10.38
CA ASP A 123 15.10 15.10 -8.98
C ASP A 123 13.91 15.26 -8.04
N GLY A 124 13.89 14.48 -6.96
CA GLY A 124 12.80 14.47 -5.98
C GLY A 124 12.05 13.14 -5.91
N GLY A 125 10.83 13.19 -5.45
CA GLY A 125 9.97 12.01 -5.30
C GLY A 125 9.04 11.80 -6.50
N PRO A 126 8.20 10.76 -6.47
CA PRO A 126 7.22 10.51 -7.52
C PRO A 126 6.20 11.64 -7.71
N TYR A 127 5.91 12.41 -6.68
CA TYR A 127 4.83 13.41 -6.65
C TYR A 127 5.34 14.83 -6.42
N VAL A 128 6.46 14.97 -5.73
CA VAL A 128 7.01 16.24 -5.24
C VAL A 128 8.46 16.41 -5.67
N ASP A 129 8.88 17.65 -5.80
CA ASP A 129 10.27 18.02 -6.05
C ASP A 129 11.16 17.83 -4.81
N ALA A 130 12.44 18.21 -4.92
CA ALA A 130 13.40 18.11 -3.82
C ALA A 130 13.06 19.03 -2.63
N ALA A 131 12.22 20.05 -2.82
CA ALA A 131 11.72 20.92 -1.76
C ALA A 131 10.43 20.40 -1.10
N GLY A 132 9.86 19.29 -1.61
CA GLY A 132 8.62 18.70 -1.11
C GLY A 132 7.36 19.37 -1.67
N VAL A 133 7.48 20.14 -2.76
CA VAL A 133 6.36 20.80 -3.43
C VAL A 133 5.87 19.93 -4.59
N ASP A 134 4.55 19.79 -4.72
CA ASP A 134 3.93 19.03 -5.81
C ASP A 134 4.38 19.56 -7.18
N TYR A 135 4.71 18.64 -8.10
CA TYR A 135 4.99 19.05 -9.47
C TYR A 135 3.73 19.63 -10.12
N PRO A 136 3.81 20.83 -10.71
CA PRO A 136 2.65 21.53 -11.27
C PRO A 136 2.03 20.80 -12.46
N ASP A 137 2.74 19.88 -13.08
CA ASP A 137 2.31 19.03 -14.19
C ASP A 137 1.98 17.58 -13.78
N ASN A 138 1.74 17.30 -12.50
CA ASN A 138 1.29 15.99 -12.05
C ASN A 138 0.03 15.52 -12.80
N TRP A 139 -0.84 16.44 -13.20
CA TRP A 139 -1.97 16.13 -14.06
C TRP A 139 -1.55 15.45 -15.37
N LYS A 140 -0.53 15.98 -16.07
CA LYS A 140 -0.03 15.43 -17.34
C LYS A 140 0.73 14.12 -17.13
N ARG A 141 1.57 14.07 -16.10
CA ARG A 141 2.40 12.91 -15.75
C ARG A 141 1.56 11.65 -15.54
N PHE A 142 0.52 11.75 -14.74
CA PHE A 142 -0.33 10.60 -14.42
C PHE A 142 -1.45 10.36 -15.45
N ALA A 143 -1.84 11.35 -16.22
CA ALA A 143 -2.65 11.15 -17.41
C ALA A 143 -1.89 10.37 -18.50
N ALA A 144 -0.60 10.69 -18.74
CA ALA A 144 0.23 9.96 -19.69
C ALA A 144 0.42 8.49 -19.28
N LEU A 145 0.64 8.20 -17.99
CA LEU A 145 0.67 6.83 -17.47
C LEU A 145 -0.65 6.10 -17.72
N SER A 146 -1.76 6.76 -17.46
CA SER A 146 -3.11 6.20 -17.62
C SER A 146 -3.46 5.95 -19.09
N LEU A 147 -3.07 6.86 -20.00
CA LEU A 147 -3.29 6.70 -21.45
C LEU A 147 -2.43 5.56 -22.01
N ALA A 148 -1.14 5.50 -21.63
CA ALA A 148 -0.25 4.40 -22.03
C ALA A 148 -0.81 3.04 -21.59
N ALA A 149 -1.39 2.97 -20.39
CA ALA A 149 -2.05 1.76 -19.90
C ALA A 149 -3.28 1.37 -20.74
N ALA A 150 -4.10 2.34 -21.14
CA ALA A 150 -5.26 2.11 -22.00
C ALA A 150 -4.86 1.64 -23.38
N GLU A 151 -3.81 2.21 -23.99
CA GLU A 151 -3.25 1.78 -25.28
C GLU A 151 -2.71 0.33 -25.19
N VAL A 152 -1.96 -0.01 -24.15
CA VAL A 152 -1.49 -1.39 -23.91
C VAL A 152 -2.68 -2.34 -23.78
N ALA A 153 -3.71 -1.95 -23.05
CA ALA A 153 -4.92 -2.75 -22.88
C ALA A 153 -5.69 -2.91 -24.20
N GLY A 154 -5.62 -1.90 -25.09
CA GLY A 154 -6.17 -1.92 -26.44
C GLY A 154 -5.38 -2.77 -27.45
N GLY A 155 -4.24 -3.35 -27.06
CA GLY A 155 -3.43 -4.22 -27.89
C GLY A 155 -2.24 -3.54 -28.59
N ALA A 156 -1.83 -2.35 -28.13
CA ALA A 156 -0.65 -1.67 -28.67
C ALA A 156 0.65 -2.46 -28.43
N LEU A 157 0.69 -3.35 -27.41
CA LEU A 157 1.84 -4.21 -27.16
C LEU A 157 1.74 -5.50 -27.96
N PRO A 158 2.64 -5.75 -28.94
CA PRO A 158 2.55 -6.92 -29.79
C PRO A 158 2.59 -8.24 -29.03
N GLY A 159 1.63 -9.13 -29.29
CA GLY A 159 1.56 -10.47 -28.71
C GLY A 159 1.10 -10.55 -27.25
N TRP A 160 0.76 -9.42 -26.61
CA TRP A 160 0.28 -9.42 -25.24
C TRP A 160 -0.92 -8.48 -25.04
N ILE A 161 -2.03 -9.02 -24.61
CA ILE A 161 -3.26 -8.30 -24.29
C ILE A 161 -3.73 -8.76 -22.90
N PRO A 162 -4.05 -7.86 -21.96
CA PRO A 162 -4.53 -8.24 -20.65
C PRO A 162 -6.00 -8.69 -20.67
N ASP A 163 -6.34 -9.65 -19.82
CA ASP A 163 -7.71 -10.03 -19.52
C ASP A 163 -8.35 -9.07 -18.50
N ILE A 164 -7.53 -8.44 -17.65
CA ILE A 164 -7.92 -7.52 -16.59
C ILE A 164 -6.90 -6.36 -16.54
N VAL A 165 -7.40 -5.14 -16.36
CA VAL A 165 -6.58 -3.99 -16.00
C VAL A 165 -6.83 -3.65 -14.54
N HIS A 166 -5.78 -3.62 -13.71
CA HIS A 166 -5.85 -3.30 -12.28
C HIS A 166 -5.11 -1.99 -12.00
N THR A 167 -5.84 -0.96 -11.68
CA THR A 167 -5.34 0.39 -11.42
C THR A 167 -5.31 0.71 -9.93
N HIS A 168 -4.36 1.54 -9.50
CA HIS A 168 -4.12 1.85 -8.10
C HIS A 168 -4.12 3.35 -7.84
N ASP A 169 -5.05 3.82 -7.01
CA ASP A 169 -5.26 5.21 -6.61
C ASP A 169 -5.52 6.20 -7.77
N TRP A 170 -5.56 7.48 -7.46
CA TRP A 170 -5.88 8.54 -8.41
C TRP A 170 -4.89 8.66 -9.58
N GLN A 171 -3.63 8.30 -9.34
CA GLN A 171 -2.56 8.41 -10.35
C GLN A 171 -2.81 7.54 -11.59
N THR A 172 -3.62 6.51 -11.45
CA THR A 172 -3.92 5.57 -12.54
C THR A 172 -5.41 5.47 -12.85
N ALA A 173 -6.24 6.24 -12.14
CA ALA A 173 -7.68 6.14 -12.22
C ALA A 173 -8.24 6.58 -13.59
N LEU A 174 -7.58 7.49 -14.32
CA LEU A 174 -7.97 7.87 -15.67
C LEU A 174 -7.85 6.72 -16.68
N THR A 175 -7.12 5.65 -16.37
CA THR A 175 -7.00 4.50 -17.28
C THR A 175 -8.37 3.96 -17.70
N SER A 176 -9.29 3.81 -16.74
CA SER A 176 -10.65 3.33 -17.05
C SER A 176 -11.46 4.32 -17.89
N VAL A 177 -11.22 5.62 -17.74
CA VAL A 177 -11.83 6.66 -18.59
C VAL A 177 -11.30 6.57 -20.01
N TYR A 178 -9.97 6.54 -20.19
CA TYR A 178 -9.35 6.37 -21.52
C TYR A 178 -9.74 5.05 -22.18
N MET A 179 -9.80 3.95 -21.44
CA MET A 179 -10.24 2.67 -22.00
C MET A 179 -11.68 2.73 -22.53
N ARG A 180 -12.57 3.47 -21.87
CA ARG A 180 -13.95 3.69 -22.37
C ARG A 180 -13.97 4.55 -23.63
N GLU A 181 -13.12 5.61 -23.69
CA GLU A 181 -13.00 6.45 -24.89
C GLU A 181 -12.45 5.67 -26.08
N LEU A 182 -11.50 4.77 -25.85
CA LEU A 182 -10.87 3.91 -26.85
C LEU A 182 -11.66 2.61 -27.13
N GLU A 183 -12.83 2.44 -26.51
CA GLU A 183 -13.67 1.25 -26.64
C GLU A 183 -12.95 -0.08 -26.30
N VAL A 184 -11.98 -0.03 -25.38
CA VAL A 184 -11.22 -1.20 -24.93
C VAL A 184 -12.10 -2.08 -24.04
N PRO A 185 -12.32 -3.37 -24.39
CA PRO A 185 -13.31 -4.21 -23.72
C PRO A 185 -12.85 -4.84 -22.39
N ALA A 186 -11.54 -4.80 -22.09
CA ALA A 186 -11.00 -5.41 -20.87
C ALA A 186 -11.60 -4.75 -19.62
N PRO A 187 -12.09 -5.52 -18.61
CA PRO A 187 -12.62 -4.95 -17.39
C PRO A 187 -11.53 -4.36 -16.51
N VAL A 188 -11.91 -3.27 -15.80
CA VAL A 188 -11.00 -2.51 -14.92
C VAL A 188 -11.37 -2.73 -13.46
N VAL A 189 -10.36 -3.05 -12.65
CA VAL A 189 -10.40 -3.00 -11.18
C VAL A 189 -9.67 -1.75 -10.73
N LEU A 190 -10.31 -0.90 -9.94
CA LEU A 190 -9.66 0.23 -9.28
C LEU A 190 -9.50 -0.05 -7.79
N THR A 191 -8.26 -0.10 -7.31
CA THR A 191 -7.99 -0.15 -5.86
C THR A 191 -7.73 1.25 -5.31
N VAL A 192 -8.55 1.66 -4.33
CA VAL A 192 -8.38 2.90 -3.58
C VAL A 192 -7.61 2.58 -2.29
N HIS A 193 -6.35 3.01 -2.22
CA HIS A 193 -5.51 2.83 -1.03
C HIS A 193 -5.75 3.94 -0.01
N ASN A 194 -5.99 5.17 -0.47
CA ASN A 194 -6.32 6.29 0.40
C ASN A 194 -7.20 7.33 -0.33
N LEU A 195 -8.46 7.41 0.04
CA LEU A 195 -9.44 8.30 -0.57
C LEU A 195 -9.14 9.80 -0.35
N ALA A 196 -8.26 10.14 0.58
CA ALA A 196 -7.85 11.53 0.83
C ALA A 196 -7.09 12.16 -0.36
N PHE A 197 -6.54 11.33 -1.26
CA PHE A 197 -5.82 11.77 -2.45
C PHE A 197 -6.69 11.52 -3.68
N GLN A 198 -7.11 12.58 -4.37
CA GLN A 198 -8.17 12.49 -5.38
C GLN A 198 -7.72 12.88 -6.79
N GLY A 199 -6.51 13.44 -6.94
CA GLY A 199 -6.04 13.92 -8.25
C GLY A 199 -6.99 14.97 -8.80
N GLN A 200 -7.21 16.05 -8.02
CA GLN A 200 -8.08 17.16 -8.40
C GLN A 200 -7.25 18.22 -9.12
N PHE A 201 -7.73 18.61 -10.31
CA PHE A 201 -7.05 19.57 -11.18
C PHE A 201 -8.06 20.48 -11.87
N SER A 202 -7.61 21.64 -12.36
CA SER A 202 -8.49 22.61 -13.04
C SER A 202 -9.22 21.97 -14.23
N ALA A 203 -10.51 22.24 -14.36
CA ALA A 203 -11.33 21.81 -15.49
C ALA A 203 -10.81 22.32 -16.85
N SER A 204 -10.07 23.43 -16.86
CA SER A 204 -9.45 23.99 -18.08
C SER A 204 -8.42 23.06 -18.72
N LEU A 205 -7.93 22.05 -18.00
CA LEU A 205 -6.96 21.08 -18.49
C LEU A 205 -7.60 19.93 -19.29
N LEU A 206 -8.93 19.80 -19.29
CA LEU A 206 -9.61 18.70 -19.96
C LEU A 206 -9.25 18.54 -21.44
N PRO A 207 -9.18 19.62 -22.27
CA PRO A 207 -8.73 19.47 -23.64
C PRO A 207 -7.29 18.99 -23.80
N ALA A 208 -6.39 19.38 -22.88
CA ALA A 208 -5.00 18.95 -22.89
C ALA A 208 -4.83 17.48 -22.46
N LEU A 209 -5.84 16.89 -21.85
CA LEU A 209 -5.91 15.45 -21.56
C LEU A 209 -6.35 14.63 -22.78
N GLY A 210 -6.75 15.24 -23.89
CA GLY A 210 -7.29 14.56 -25.06
C GLY A 210 -8.67 13.94 -24.82
N LEU A 211 -9.39 14.40 -23.79
CA LEU A 211 -10.71 13.89 -23.41
C LEU A 211 -11.83 14.78 -23.95
N ARG A 212 -12.96 14.16 -24.33
CA ARG A 212 -14.14 14.89 -24.83
C ARG A 212 -14.75 15.79 -23.77
N PRO A 213 -15.30 16.98 -24.14
CA PRO A 213 -15.95 17.91 -23.20
C PRO A 213 -17.09 17.29 -22.41
N GLU A 214 -17.81 16.31 -22.98
CA GLU A 214 -18.93 15.60 -22.35
C GLU A 214 -18.52 14.84 -21.08
N LEU A 215 -17.25 14.51 -20.94
CA LEU A 215 -16.73 13.86 -19.73
C LEU A 215 -16.60 14.81 -18.53
N TYR A 216 -16.72 16.14 -18.77
CA TYR A 216 -16.91 17.10 -17.71
C TYR A 216 -18.37 17.10 -17.25
N ALA A 217 -18.77 15.99 -16.64
CA ALA A 217 -20.11 15.74 -16.15
C ALA A 217 -20.08 15.25 -14.70
N THR A 218 -21.16 15.50 -13.97
CA THR A 218 -21.28 15.11 -12.55
C THR A 218 -21.23 13.60 -12.32
N ASP A 219 -21.55 12.81 -13.33
CA ASP A 219 -21.44 11.35 -13.33
C ASP A 219 -20.13 10.82 -13.95
N CYS A 220 -19.14 11.71 -14.19
CA CYS A 220 -17.81 11.31 -14.65
C CYS A 220 -16.70 12.11 -13.94
N LEU A 221 -16.12 13.15 -14.56
CA LEU A 221 -14.91 13.83 -14.08
C LEU A 221 -15.17 15.08 -13.25
N GLU A 222 -16.30 15.80 -13.47
CA GLU A 222 -16.59 17.06 -12.76
C GLU A 222 -16.62 16.85 -11.25
N TYR A 223 -15.88 17.68 -10.51
CA TYR A 223 -15.79 17.62 -9.07
C TYR A 223 -15.55 19.02 -8.49
N PHE A 224 -16.59 19.63 -7.93
CA PHE A 224 -16.54 21.00 -7.38
C PHE A 224 -15.94 22.03 -8.33
N ARG A 225 -16.37 22.05 -9.60
CA ARG A 225 -15.92 22.89 -10.71
C ARG A 225 -14.53 22.55 -11.28
N ASP A 226 -13.84 21.60 -10.70
CA ASP A 226 -12.60 21.01 -11.19
C ASP A 226 -12.86 19.65 -11.83
N ILE A 227 -11.80 18.93 -12.17
CA ILE A 227 -11.85 17.52 -12.54
C ILE A 227 -11.13 16.69 -11.47
N SER A 228 -11.67 15.50 -11.17
CA SER A 228 -11.02 14.53 -10.29
C SER A 228 -10.79 13.23 -11.04
N TYR A 229 -9.52 12.80 -11.10
CA TYR A 229 -9.12 11.54 -11.73
C TYR A 229 -9.71 10.36 -10.99
N LEU A 230 -9.64 10.39 -9.64
CA LEU A 230 -10.20 9.33 -8.81
C LEU A 230 -11.72 9.21 -9.03
N LYS A 231 -12.45 10.33 -9.09
CA LYS A 231 -13.88 10.32 -9.38
C LYS A 231 -14.19 9.67 -10.72
N GLY A 232 -13.44 10.05 -11.78
CA GLY A 232 -13.56 9.40 -13.09
C GLY A 232 -13.38 7.90 -13.01
N GLY A 233 -12.34 7.44 -12.33
CA GLY A 233 -12.10 6.02 -12.10
C GLY A 233 -13.19 5.32 -11.31
N LEU A 234 -13.68 5.93 -10.22
CA LEU A 234 -14.78 5.40 -9.41
C LEU A 234 -16.08 5.24 -10.23
N GLN A 235 -16.33 6.13 -11.18
CA GLN A 235 -17.52 6.07 -12.04
C GLN A 235 -17.39 5.02 -13.16
N THR A 236 -16.19 4.82 -13.70
CA THR A 236 -15.99 4.02 -14.92
C THR A 236 -15.41 2.62 -14.70
N ALA A 237 -14.74 2.35 -13.58
CA ALA A 237 -14.20 1.02 -13.27
C ALA A 237 -15.32 -0.03 -13.11
N ASP A 238 -15.04 -1.29 -13.45
CA ASP A 238 -16.00 -2.41 -13.38
C ASP A 238 -16.05 -3.02 -11.97
N ALA A 239 -14.98 -2.91 -11.20
CA ALA A 239 -14.94 -3.20 -9.76
C ALA A 239 -14.10 -2.16 -9.02
N ILE A 240 -14.50 -1.89 -7.80
CA ILE A 240 -13.79 -0.98 -6.88
C ILE A 240 -13.37 -1.81 -5.68
N THR A 241 -12.08 -1.77 -5.37
CA THR A 241 -11.58 -2.37 -4.14
C THR A 241 -10.96 -1.33 -3.25
N THR A 242 -10.95 -1.57 -1.95
CA THR A 242 -10.16 -0.80 -0.98
C THR A 242 -9.53 -1.74 0.04
N VAL A 243 -8.67 -1.22 0.88
CA VAL A 243 -7.66 -2.00 1.58
C VAL A 243 -8.09 -2.52 2.97
N SER A 244 -9.37 -2.42 3.30
CA SER A 244 -9.97 -3.17 4.42
C SER A 244 -11.51 -3.15 4.37
N PRO A 245 -12.20 -4.18 4.92
CA PRO A 245 -13.67 -4.20 5.00
C PRO A 245 -14.23 -3.06 5.85
N THR A 246 -13.56 -2.69 6.94
CA THR A 246 -14.00 -1.56 7.77
C THR A 246 -13.84 -0.25 7.01
N TYR A 247 -12.71 -0.02 6.33
CA TYR A 247 -12.53 1.17 5.54
C TYR A 247 -13.54 1.25 4.38
N ALA A 248 -13.87 0.12 3.74
CA ALA A 248 -14.94 0.08 2.73
C ALA A 248 -16.30 0.57 3.27
N ARG A 249 -16.62 0.33 4.54
CA ARG A 249 -17.81 0.87 5.21
C ARG A 249 -17.65 2.33 5.63
N GLU A 250 -16.49 2.71 6.12
CA GLU A 250 -16.20 4.07 6.57
C GLU A 250 -16.32 5.09 5.43
N ILE A 251 -15.76 4.79 4.24
CA ILE A 251 -15.80 5.68 3.07
C ILE A 251 -17.19 5.89 2.46
N LEU A 252 -18.18 5.11 2.87
CA LEU A 252 -19.60 5.32 2.51
C LEU A 252 -20.27 6.40 3.36
N THR A 253 -19.58 6.95 4.36
CA THR A 253 -20.11 7.96 5.26
C THR A 253 -19.52 9.35 4.96
N PRO A 254 -20.27 10.45 5.16
CA PRO A 254 -19.76 11.80 4.93
C PRO A 254 -18.48 12.12 5.70
N ARG A 255 -18.30 11.48 6.87
CA ARG A 255 -17.12 11.70 7.73
C ARG A 255 -15.82 11.22 7.10
N PHE A 256 -15.85 10.12 6.36
CA PHE A 256 -14.65 9.46 5.81
C PHE A 256 -14.66 9.37 4.28
N GLY A 257 -15.80 9.67 3.64
CA GLY A 257 -15.97 9.59 2.20
C GLY A 257 -15.32 10.73 1.42
N MET A 258 -14.77 11.75 2.11
CA MET A 258 -14.03 12.87 1.50
C MET A 258 -14.77 13.51 0.31
N GLY A 259 -16.12 13.55 0.36
CA GLY A 259 -16.98 14.05 -0.72
C GLY A 259 -17.28 13.02 -1.82
N MET A 260 -16.74 11.80 -1.73
CA MET A 260 -17.01 10.69 -2.68
C MET A 260 -18.02 9.67 -2.14
N ASP A 261 -18.52 9.84 -0.92
CA ASP A 261 -19.47 8.91 -0.27
C ASP A 261 -20.75 8.70 -1.10
N GLY A 262 -21.28 9.75 -1.72
CA GLY A 262 -22.44 9.65 -2.61
C GLY A 262 -22.20 8.74 -3.81
N ILE A 263 -21.03 8.86 -4.45
CA ILE A 263 -20.62 8.02 -5.58
C ILE A 263 -20.41 6.57 -5.12
N LEU A 264 -19.69 6.37 -4.02
CA LEU A 264 -19.39 5.05 -3.48
C LEU A 264 -20.67 4.32 -3.06
N ASN A 265 -21.66 5.01 -2.49
CA ASN A 265 -22.99 4.43 -2.19
C ASN A 265 -23.73 3.99 -3.46
N GLN A 266 -23.61 4.71 -4.59
CA GLN A 266 -24.17 4.29 -5.88
C GLN A 266 -23.45 3.11 -6.51
N ARG A 267 -22.22 2.81 -6.05
CA ARG A 267 -21.35 1.74 -6.56
C ARG A 267 -21.12 0.62 -5.54
N LEU A 268 -22.00 0.50 -4.54
CA LEU A 268 -21.88 -0.46 -3.44
C LEU A 268 -21.84 -1.93 -3.90
N ASP A 269 -22.53 -2.24 -4.98
CA ASP A 269 -22.57 -3.58 -5.57
C ASP A 269 -21.21 -4.07 -6.07
N VAL A 270 -20.33 -3.15 -6.47
CA VAL A 270 -18.98 -3.45 -7.00
C VAL A 270 -17.85 -3.06 -6.02
N LEU A 271 -18.18 -2.47 -4.87
CA LEU A 271 -17.20 -2.11 -3.84
C LEU A 271 -16.87 -3.30 -2.95
N ARG A 272 -15.57 -3.56 -2.74
CA ARG A 272 -15.05 -4.63 -1.86
C ARG A 272 -13.89 -4.12 -1.01
N GLY A 273 -13.84 -4.52 0.25
CA GLY A 273 -12.70 -4.29 1.14
C GLY A 273 -11.83 -5.55 1.24
N ILE A 274 -10.57 -5.46 0.87
CA ILE A 274 -9.59 -6.55 0.93
C ILE A 274 -8.38 -6.09 1.76
N VAL A 275 -8.13 -6.75 2.89
CA VAL A 275 -7.00 -6.41 3.76
C VAL A 275 -5.69 -6.74 3.06
N ASN A 276 -4.71 -5.84 3.12
CA ASN A 276 -3.38 -6.08 2.58
C ASN A 276 -2.64 -7.17 3.36
N GLY A 277 -1.80 -7.92 2.66
CA GLY A 277 -0.78 -8.76 3.28
C GLY A 277 0.51 -8.00 3.55
N ILE A 278 1.46 -8.69 4.18
CA ILE A 278 2.86 -8.29 4.26
C ILE A 278 3.74 -9.34 3.59
N ASP A 279 4.89 -8.92 3.10
CA ASP A 279 5.91 -9.83 2.59
C ASP A 279 6.60 -10.52 3.78
N LEU A 280 6.37 -11.82 3.93
CA LEU A 280 6.90 -12.61 5.04
C LEU A 280 8.36 -13.05 4.83
N GLU A 281 8.94 -12.81 3.65
CA GLU A 281 10.37 -13.02 3.39
C GLU A 281 11.17 -11.80 3.84
N VAL A 282 10.64 -10.61 3.59
CA VAL A 282 11.23 -9.33 4.02
C VAL A 282 11.01 -9.10 5.52
N TRP A 283 9.78 -9.31 6.00
CA TRP A 283 9.39 -9.03 7.39
C TRP A 283 9.35 -10.34 8.21
N ASP A 284 10.51 -10.96 8.45
CA ASP A 284 10.64 -12.14 9.30
C ASP A 284 11.78 -12.00 10.31
N PRO A 285 11.50 -11.86 11.61
CA PRO A 285 12.55 -11.70 12.62
C PRO A 285 13.49 -12.91 12.73
N ALA A 286 13.13 -14.07 12.15
CA ALA A 286 13.98 -15.25 12.13
C ALA A 286 15.15 -15.15 11.12
N THR A 287 14.95 -14.40 10.04
CA THR A 287 15.90 -14.32 8.91
C THR A 287 16.28 -12.89 8.53
N ASP A 288 15.70 -11.89 9.19
CA ASP A 288 15.88 -10.47 8.91
C ASP A 288 17.35 -10.03 9.03
N PRO A 289 18.00 -9.58 7.93
CA PRO A 289 19.39 -9.18 7.94
C PRO A 289 19.65 -7.84 8.65
N HIS A 290 18.61 -7.07 8.94
CA HIS A 290 18.71 -5.77 9.63
C HIS A 290 18.78 -5.91 11.15
N LEU A 291 18.59 -7.13 11.68
CA LEU A 291 18.57 -7.35 13.12
C LEU A 291 19.94 -7.74 13.65
N PRO A 292 20.39 -7.15 14.76
CA PRO A 292 21.56 -7.63 15.48
C PRO A 292 21.43 -9.09 15.94
N VAL A 293 20.21 -9.53 16.29
CA VAL A 293 19.93 -10.89 16.76
C VAL A 293 18.60 -11.39 16.19
N ASN A 294 18.64 -12.41 15.38
CA ASN A 294 17.45 -13.05 14.84
C ASN A 294 16.73 -13.89 15.91
N TYR A 295 15.40 -13.93 15.84
CA TYR A 295 14.54 -14.67 16.75
C TYR A 295 13.21 -15.06 16.11
N ASP A 296 12.51 -15.97 16.73
CA ASP A 296 11.17 -16.42 16.39
C ASP A 296 10.27 -16.49 17.64
N ALA A 297 9.03 -16.97 17.50
CA ALA A 297 8.10 -17.12 18.62
C ALA A 297 8.61 -18.11 19.69
N ALA A 298 9.41 -19.11 19.33
CA ALA A 298 9.99 -20.07 20.27
C ALA A 298 11.19 -19.48 21.03
N SER A 299 11.88 -18.53 20.42
CA SER A 299 13.08 -17.87 20.97
C SER A 299 12.85 -16.38 21.32
N LEU A 300 11.61 -15.99 21.60
CA LEU A 300 11.19 -14.59 21.84
C LEU A 300 12.05 -13.85 22.91
N ARG A 301 12.68 -14.59 23.83
CA ARG A 301 13.59 -14.02 24.82
C ARG A 301 14.76 -13.25 24.20
N LYS A 302 15.20 -13.63 22.97
CA LYS A 302 16.26 -12.96 22.25
C LYS A 302 15.89 -11.52 21.84
N LYS A 303 14.60 -11.19 21.75
CA LYS A 303 14.10 -9.82 21.49
C LYS A 303 14.69 -8.79 22.48
N ARG A 304 15.03 -9.21 23.72
CA ARG A 304 15.68 -8.35 24.72
C ARG A 304 17.05 -7.81 24.25
N GLN A 305 17.76 -8.56 23.41
CA GLN A 305 19.06 -8.10 22.88
C GLN A 305 18.82 -7.01 21.82
N ASN A 306 17.83 -7.18 20.94
CA ASN A 306 17.44 -6.15 20.00
C ASN A 306 16.92 -4.89 20.71
N ARG A 307 16.19 -5.04 21.83
CA ARG A 307 15.77 -3.91 22.68
C ARG A 307 16.97 -3.11 23.19
N ARG A 308 18.02 -3.78 23.65
CA ARG A 308 19.25 -3.10 24.11
C ARG A 308 19.89 -2.33 22.96
N HIS A 309 20.09 -2.97 21.80
CA HIS A 309 20.66 -2.32 20.62
C HIS A 309 19.82 -1.14 20.15
N LEU A 310 18.49 -1.26 20.19
CA LEU A 310 17.58 -0.16 19.86
C LEU A 310 17.80 1.05 20.78
N LEU A 311 17.84 0.82 22.08
CA LEU A 311 18.06 1.90 23.07
C LEU A 311 19.43 2.57 22.89
N GLU A 312 20.47 1.79 22.66
CA GLU A 312 21.83 2.28 22.40
C GLU A 312 21.87 3.11 21.12
N ALA A 313 21.29 2.60 20.02
CA ALA A 313 21.26 3.28 18.72
C ALA A 313 20.51 4.62 18.74
N PHE A 314 19.50 4.73 19.61
CA PHE A 314 18.70 5.96 19.78
C PHE A 314 19.14 6.84 20.96
N GLY A 315 20.26 6.54 21.61
CA GLY A 315 20.79 7.34 22.71
C GLY A 315 19.90 7.34 23.96
N LEU A 316 19.10 6.30 24.16
CA LEU A 316 18.22 6.16 25.31
C LEU A 316 18.89 5.36 26.44
N CYS A 317 18.54 5.67 27.68
CA CYS A 317 19.02 4.91 28.83
C CYS A 317 18.66 3.43 28.70
N THR A 318 19.62 2.55 28.90
CA THR A 318 19.41 1.09 28.82
C THR A 318 18.87 0.51 30.12
N ASP A 319 18.90 1.27 31.21
CA ASP A 319 18.36 0.93 32.52
C ASP A 319 16.84 1.09 32.63
N GLY A 320 16.26 0.56 33.69
CA GLY A 320 14.84 0.61 33.99
C GLY A 320 14.02 -0.53 33.34
N ALA A 321 12.97 -0.93 34.07
CA ALA A 321 12.11 -2.06 33.70
C ALA A 321 10.88 -1.65 32.87
N GLY A 322 10.67 -0.36 32.62
CA GLY A 322 9.51 0.16 31.90
C GLY A 322 9.51 -0.21 30.42
N PRO A 323 8.34 -0.19 29.76
CA PRO A 323 8.20 -0.55 28.36
C PRO A 323 8.87 0.47 27.43
N VAL A 324 9.32 0.00 26.27
CA VAL A 324 9.76 0.83 25.14
C VAL A 324 8.61 0.92 24.14
N PHE A 325 7.99 2.09 24.07
CA PHE A 325 7.01 2.41 23.05
C PHE A 325 7.70 3.03 21.84
N ALA A 326 7.16 2.77 20.66
CA ALA A 326 7.62 3.43 19.45
C ALA A 326 6.45 3.83 18.54
N ALA A 327 6.67 4.83 17.70
CA ALA A 327 5.79 5.20 16.59
C ALA A 327 6.63 5.34 15.31
N VAL A 328 6.23 4.65 14.24
CA VAL A 328 6.89 4.71 12.92
C VAL A 328 5.83 5.07 11.90
N SER A 329 5.78 6.33 11.47
CA SER A 329 4.81 6.80 10.48
C SER A 329 5.14 8.20 9.97
N ARG A 330 4.37 8.68 8.98
CA ARG A 330 4.36 10.11 8.65
C ARG A 330 3.90 10.92 9.88
N LEU A 331 4.59 12.00 10.18
CA LEU A 331 4.28 12.86 11.33
C LEU A 331 3.20 13.87 10.95
N THR A 332 1.95 13.41 10.85
CA THR A 332 0.81 14.19 10.36
C THR A 332 -0.39 14.09 11.31
N TRP A 333 -1.31 15.03 11.18
CA TRP A 333 -2.59 15.03 11.88
C TRP A 333 -3.41 13.75 11.61
N GLN A 334 -3.39 13.26 10.35
CA GLN A 334 -4.02 11.99 9.99
C GLN A 334 -3.54 10.84 10.88
N LYS A 335 -2.24 10.78 11.13
CA LYS A 335 -1.60 9.72 11.93
C LYS A 335 -1.71 9.95 13.44
N GLY A 336 -2.32 11.07 13.87
CA GLY A 336 -2.55 11.38 15.28
C GLY A 336 -1.27 11.68 16.07
N MET A 337 -0.21 12.14 15.39
CA MET A 337 1.07 12.41 16.02
C MET A 337 1.04 13.60 16.99
N ASP A 338 0.11 14.52 16.81
CA ASP A 338 -0.26 15.56 17.77
C ASP A 338 -0.78 14.97 19.08
N MET A 339 -1.70 13.98 19.02
CA MET A 339 -2.18 13.26 20.23
C MET A 339 -1.05 12.50 20.92
N LEU A 340 -0.09 11.95 20.15
CA LEU A 340 1.07 11.27 20.73
C LEU A 340 1.97 12.26 21.47
N ALA A 341 2.22 13.45 20.90
CA ALA A 341 3.00 14.50 21.58
C ALA A 341 2.37 14.91 22.92
N GLU A 342 1.03 15.03 22.97
CA GLU A 342 0.29 15.37 24.19
C GLU A 342 0.30 14.25 25.26
N THR A 343 0.51 13.00 24.89
CA THR A 343 0.49 11.83 25.79
C THR A 343 1.88 11.30 26.14
N ALA A 344 2.94 11.86 25.57
CA ALA A 344 4.31 11.39 25.78
C ALA A 344 4.73 11.41 27.27
N ASP A 345 4.36 12.46 28.00
CA ASP A 345 4.69 12.61 29.43
C ASP A 345 4.14 11.44 30.28
N GLU A 346 2.99 10.85 29.90
CA GLU A 346 2.42 9.71 30.63
C GLU A 346 3.24 8.44 30.44
N ILE A 347 3.74 8.21 29.23
CA ILE A 347 4.65 7.10 28.94
C ILE A 347 5.91 7.24 29.79
N ILE A 348 6.50 8.42 29.81
CA ILE A 348 7.76 8.70 30.51
C ILE A 348 7.59 8.61 32.04
N ASN A 349 6.51 9.19 32.57
CA ASN A 349 6.21 9.20 34.00
C ASN A 349 5.90 7.78 34.54
N SER A 350 5.43 6.87 33.69
CA SER A 350 5.27 5.44 34.04
C SER A 350 6.58 4.65 34.06
N GLY A 351 7.73 5.30 33.80
CA GLY A 351 9.04 4.66 33.69
C GLY A 351 9.33 4.11 32.30
N GLY A 352 8.44 4.32 31.33
CA GLY A 352 8.60 3.91 29.95
C GLY A 352 9.57 4.80 29.17
N LYS A 353 9.81 4.43 27.91
CA LYS A 353 10.59 5.18 26.93
C LYS A 353 9.80 5.31 25.64
N LEU A 354 10.04 6.37 24.87
CA LEU A 354 9.35 6.64 23.61
C LEU A 354 10.34 6.95 22.48
N ILE A 355 10.19 6.23 21.37
CA ILE A 355 10.92 6.47 20.12
C ILE A 355 9.90 6.88 19.07
N VAL A 356 10.09 8.03 18.43
CA VAL A 356 9.29 8.46 17.28
C VAL A 356 10.19 8.53 16.05
N CYS A 357 9.79 7.87 14.96
CA CYS A 357 10.53 7.85 13.70
C CYS A 357 9.59 8.22 12.54
N GLY A 358 9.93 9.25 11.79
CA GLY A 358 9.17 9.70 10.64
C GLY A 358 9.44 11.15 10.27
N GLN A 359 8.72 11.64 9.29
CA GLN A 359 8.75 13.04 8.85
C GLN A 359 7.35 13.48 8.41
N GLY A 360 7.08 14.79 8.40
CA GLY A 360 5.77 15.27 7.95
C GLY A 360 5.51 16.75 8.22
N ASP A 361 4.53 17.05 9.03
CA ASP A 361 4.13 18.40 9.39
C ASP A 361 5.18 19.03 10.33
N ARG A 362 5.73 20.17 9.93
CA ARG A 362 6.80 20.86 10.66
C ARG A 362 6.39 21.25 12.08
N GLU A 363 5.11 21.60 12.29
CA GLU A 363 4.63 21.96 13.62
C GLU A 363 4.57 20.74 14.54
N ILE A 364 4.11 19.60 14.01
CA ILE A 364 4.10 18.33 14.76
C ILE A 364 5.52 17.86 15.05
N GLU A 365 6.45 17.96 14.07
CA GLU A 365 7.87 17.65 14.28
C GLU A 365 8.46 18.52 15.39
N ARG A 366 8.21 19.83 15.36
CA ARG A 366 8.68 20.76 16.40
C ARG A 366 8.16 20.38 17.79
N GLN A 367 6.85 20.11 17.93
CA GLN A 367 6.23 19.72 19.20
C GLN A 367 6.83 18.43 19.76
N LEU A 368 7.06 17.42 18.91
CA LEU A 368 7.68 16.16 19.32
C LEU A 368 9.14 16.36 19.74
N LEU A 369 9.92 17.15 19.01
CA LEU A 369 11.32 17.46 19.34
C LEU A 369 11.43 18.25 20.67
N GLU A 370 10.55 19.23 20.91
CA GLU A 370 10.48 19.98 22.16
C GLU A 370 10.12 19.06 23.34
N THR A 371 9.21 18.11 23.11
CA THR A 371 8.86 17.11 24.11
C THR A 371 10.03 16.19 24.42
N ALA A 372 10.74 15.71 23.40
CA ALA A 372 11.94 14.89 23.59
C ALA A 372 13.05 15.63 24.36
N ALA A 373 13.22 16.93 24.08
CA ALA A 373 14.20 17.78 24.78
C ALA A 373 13.92 17.90 26.30
N ARG A 374 12.65 17.78 26.73
CA ARG A 374 12.29 17.75 28.15
C ARG A 374 12.61 16.41 28.84
N HIS A 375 12.82 15.34 28.04
CA HIS A 375 13.00 13.98 28.54
C HIS A 375 14.28 13.31 28.01
N PRO A 376 15.48 13.90 28.26
CA PRO A 376 16.73 13.35 27.77
C PRO A 376 16.95 11.90 28.26
N GLY A 377 17.39 11.03 27.36
CA GLY A 377 17.60 9.60 27.64
C GLY A 377 16.33 8.76 27.79
N ARG A 378 15.13 9.35 27.69
CA ARG A 378 13.85 8.65 27.80
C ARG A 378 12.96 8.79 26.57
N MET A 379 13.08 9.90 25.84
CA MET A 379 12.37 10.10 24.57
C MET A 379 13.37 10.57 23.49
N THR A 380 13.17 10.08 22.28
CA THR A 380 13.93 10.52 21.09
C THR A 380 13.00 10.60 19.87
N VAL A 381 13.32 11.53 18.98
CA VAL A 381 12.63 11.72 17.70
C VAL A 381 13.67 11.67 16.59
N HIS A 382 13.47 10.75 15.65
CA HIS A 382 14.28 10.63 14.44
C HIS A 382 13.47 11.17 13.27
N ILE A 383 13.86 12.35 12.76
CA ILE A 383 13.23 12.93 11.56
C ILE A 383 13.81 12.25 10.33
N GLY A 384 12.95 11.59 9.57
CA GLY A 384 13.30 10.79 8.40
C GLY A 384 12.77 9.36 8.48
N TYR A 385 13.05 8.59 7.44
CA TYR A 385 12.69 7.17 7.35
C TYR A 385 13.85 6.38 6.72
N ALA A 386 14.17 5.27 7.33
CA ALA A 386 15.01 4.23 6.74
C ALA A 386 14.40 2.87 7.07
N GLU A 387 14.33 1.99 6.07
CA GLU A 387 13.72 0.65 6.21
C GLU A 387 14.40 -0.14 7.34
N SER A 388 15.76 -0.16 7.38
CA SER A 388 16.54 -0.85 8.41
C SER A 388 16.24 -0.36 9.83
N ILE A 389 15.97 0.95 9.99
CA ILE A 389 15.56 1.53 11.27
C ILE A 389 14.18 1.01 11.68
N ALA A 390 13.23 0.93 10.74
CA ALA A 390 11.90 0.39 11.01
C ALA A 390 11.97 -1.07 11.48
N HIS A 391 12.78 -1.92 10.84
CA HIS A 391 13.03 -3.30 11.26
C HIS A 391 13.57 -3.38 12.69
N LEU A 392 14.61 -2.59 13.01
CA LEU A 392 15.17 -2.55 14.37
C LEU A 392 14.16 -2.06 15.40
N ILE A 393 13.33 -1.05 15.08
CA ILE A 393 12.27 -0.56 15.98
C ILE A 393 11.27 -1.69 16.27
N HIS A 394 10.74 -2.37 15.25
CA HIS A 394 9.80 -3.48 15.47
C HIS A 394 10.41 -4.63 16.28
N ALA A 395 11.70 -4.93 16.03
CA ALA A 395 12.40 -5.98 16.76
C ALA A 395 12.76 -5.59 18.19
N GLY A 396 13.00 -4.30 18.48
CA GLY A 396 13.48 -3.84 19.78
C GLY A 396 12.39 -3.26 20.69
N ALA A 397 11.40 -2.54 20.15
CA ALA A 397 10.33 -1.95 20.94
C ALA A 397 9.39 -3.01 21.54
N ASP A 398 8.83 -2.73 22.71
CA ASP A 398 7.84 -3.57 23.35
C ASP A 398 6.45 -3.34 22.76
N ALA A 399 6.11 -2.09 22.43
CA ALA A 399 4.84 -1.72 21.82
C ALA A 399 5.02 -0.68 20.70
N ILE A 400 4.15 -0.75 19.68
CA ILE A 400 4.03 0.26 18.63
C ILE A 400 2.73 1.04 18.80
N ILE A 401 2.78 2.36 18.65
CA ILE A 401 1.62 3.24 18.80
C ILE A 401 1.20 3.75 17.41
N GLN A 402 -0.08 3.56 17.06
CA GLN A 402 -0.70 4.08 15.83
C GLN A 402 -2.04 4.75 16.17
N PRO A 403 -2.03 6.02 16.58
CA PRO A 403 -3.21 6.74 17.01
C PRO A 403 -3.94 7.41 15.82
N SER A 404 -3.95 6.78 14.66
CA SER A 404 -4.47 7.34 13.42
C SER A 404 -5.94 7.74 13.52
N ARG A 405 -6.31 8.93 13.06
CA ARG A 405 -7.70 9.37 12.95
C ARG A 405 -8.48 8.63 11.88
N PHE A 406 -7.79 8.25 10.83
CA PHE A 406 -8.25 7.29 9.83
C PHE A 406 -7.04 6.54 9.26
N GLU A 407 -7.22 5.22 9.05
CA GLU A 407 -6.16 4.33 8.58
C GLU A 407 -6.76 3.29 7.63
N PRO A 408 -6.67 3.48 6.32
CA PRO A 408 -7.30 2.56 5.35
C PRO A 408 -6.96 1.09 5.59
N CYS A 409 -5.70 0.78 5.72
CA CYS A 409 -5.21 -0.56 6.10
C CYS A 409 -4.24 -0.48 7.29
N GLY A 410 -3.13 0.26 7.13
CA GLY A 410 -1.96 0.16 7.95
C GLY A 410 -1.17 -1.11 7.68
N LEU A 411 0.15 -0.99 7.65
CA LEU A 411 1.07 -2.14 7.55
C LEU A 411 1.93 -2.26 8.80
N THR A 412 2.23 -1.13 9.43
CA THR A 412 3.08 -1.04 10.62
C THR A 412 2.62 -1.95 11.76
N GLN A 413 1.31 -2.05 12.02
CA GLN A 413 0.77 -2.98 13.03
C GLN A 413 0.96 -4.45 12.62
N LEU A 414 0.94 -4.76 11.32
CA LEU A 414 1.16 -6.12 10.84
C LEU A 414 2.63 -6.53 11.02
N TYR A 415 3.55 -5.61 10.72
CA TYR A 415 4.97 -5.79 11.01
C TYR A 415 5.20 -5.97 12.52
N ALA A 416 4.56 -5.12 13.34
CA ALA A 416 4.65 -5.21 14.79
C ALA A 416 4.19 -6.58 15.31
N LEU A 417 3.04 -7.08 14.86
CA LEU A 417 2.56 -8.42 15.21
C LEU A 417 3.60 -9.49 14.86
N ARG A 418 4.15 -9.43 13.65
CA ARG A 418 5.14 -10.41 13.18
C ARG A 418 6.42 -10.42 14.03
N TYR A 419 6.81 -9.26 14.57
CA TYR A 419 8.00 -9.10 15.42
C TYR A 419 7.71 -9.22 16.92
N GLY A 420 6.49 -9.57 17.33
CA GLY A 420 6.11 -9.63 18.74
C GLY A 420 6.22 -8.27 19.44
N CYS A 421 6.03 -7.19 18.70
CA CYS A 421 5.85 -5.85 19.22
C CYS A 421 4.35 -5.58 19.34
N VAL A 422 3.85 -5.25 20.53
CA VAL A 422 2.41 -5.20 20.79
C VAL A 422 1.79 -3.90 20.25
N PRO A 423 0.81 -3.93 19.34
CA PRO A 423 0.19 -2.72 18.83
C PRO A 423 -0.75 -2.04 19.82
N VAL A 424 -0.65 -0.71 19.92
CA VAL A 424 -1.62 0.18 20.60
C VAL A 424 -2.19 1.10 19.53
N VAL A 425 -3.43 0.88 19.11
CA VAL A 425 -3.97 1.45 17.89
C VAL A 425 -5.36 2.06 18.09
N SER A 426 -5.69 3.06 17.28
CA SER A 426 -7.07 3.56 17.19
C SER A 426 -7.97 2.52 16.51
N ARG A 427 -9.25 2.50 16.91
CA ARG A 427 -10.24 1.60 16.32
C ARG A 427 -10.83 2.21 15.06
N THR A 428 -10.09 2.16 13.94
CA THR A 428 -10.48 2.68 12.63
C THR A 428 -9.90 1.82 11.49
N GLY A 429 -10.58 1.78 10.37
CA GLY A 429 -10.15 1.11 9.13
C GLY A 429 -9.51 -0.25 9.34
N GLY A 430 -8.36 -0.48 8.72
CA GLY A 430 -7.62 -1.74 8.81
C GLY A 430 -7.07 -2.05 10.20
N LEU A 431 -6.86 -1.06 11.06
CA LEU A 431 -6.46 -1.31 12.46
C LEU A 431 -7.54 -2.09 13.21
N SER A 432 -8.82 -1.76 12.96
CA SER A 432 -9.96 -2.48 13.54
C SER A 432 -10.06 -3.94 13.08
N GLU A 433 -9.61 -4.24 11.85
CA GLU A 433 -9.69 -5.57 11.25
C GLU A 433 -8.53 -6.48 11.66
N THR A 434 -7.40 -5.91 12.05
CA THR A 434 -6.14 -6.65 12.18
C THR A 434 -5.70 -6.85 13.63
N ILE A 435 -6.19 -6.01 14.55
CA ILE A 435 -5.86 -6.10 15.96
C ILE A 435 -7.08 -6.58 16.77
N ILE A 436 -6.89 -7.57 17.62
CA ILE A 436 -7.89 -8.03 18.59
C ILE A 436 -7.59 -7.33 19.92
N ASP A 437 -8.54 -6.49 20.37
CA ASP A 437 -8.37 -5.71 21.60
C ASP A 437 -8.17 -6.60 22.83
N ALA A 438 -7.24 -6.23 23.70
CA ALA A 438 -6.94 -6.90 24.95
C ALA A 438 -7.98 -6.55 26.04
N ASN A 439 -9.28 -6.74 25.74
CA ASN A 439 -10.33 -6.73 26.76
C ASN A 439 -10.39 -8.05 27.53
N ASP A 440 -11.14 -8.08 28.64
CA ASP A 440 -11.20 -9.25 29.53
C ASP A 440 -11.63 -10.53 28.81
N ALA A 441 -12.59 -10.44 27.89
CA ALA A 441 -13.06 -11.59 27.14
C ALA A 441 -11.98 -12.16 26.20
N ALA A 442 -11.31 -11.30 25.44
CA ALA A 442 -10.25 -11.70 24.52
C ALA A 442 -9.00 -12.20 25.27
N MET A 443 -8.68 -11.60 26.43
CA MET A 443 -7.59 -12.05 27.30
C MET A 443 -7.89 -13.43 27.91
N SER A 444 -9.12 -13.64 28.40
CA SER A 444 -9.57 -14.93 28.91
C SER A 444 -9.58 -16.02 27.85
N ALA A 445 -10.03 -15.69 26.63
CA ALA A 445 -10.02 -16.57 25.45
C ALA A 445 -8.61 -16.77 24.86
N ARG A 446 -7.61 -15.99 25.30
CA ARG A 446 -6.22 -16.01 24.82
C ARG A 446 -6.08 -15.71 23.33
N VAL A 447 -6.90 -14.77 22.80
CA VAL A 447 -6.90 -14.37 21.40
C VAL A 447 -6.44 -12.92 21.17
N ALA A 448 -6.34 -12.13 22.23
CA ALA A 448 -5.92 -10.73 22.17
C ALA A 448 -4.53 -10.58 21.53
N THR A 449 -4.37 -9.55 20.67
CA THR A 449 -3.12 -9.28 19.96
C THR A 449 -2.56 -7.88 20.19
N GLY A 450 -3.32 -6.98 20.81
CA GLY A 450 -2.92 -5.61 21.09
C GLY A 450 -4.03 -4.82 21.80
N PHE A 451 -3.90 -3.51 21.82
CA PHE A 451 -4.85 -2.61 22.46
C PHE A 451 -5.50 -1.70 21.42
N GLN A 452 -6.83 -1.63 21.44
CA GLN A 452 -7.59 -0.69 20.65
C GLN A 452 -8.21 0.40 21.53
N PHE A 453 -8.36 1.61 20.98
CA PHE A 453 -9.08 2.68 21.65
C PHE A 453 -10.11 3.37 20.75
N HIS A 454 -11.21 3.77 21.38
CA HIS A 454 -12.28 4.56 20.82
C HIS A 454 -12.97 5.33 21.95
N PRO A 455 -13.34 6.61 21.80
CA PRO A 455 -13.18 7.44 20.60
C PRO A 455 -11.71 7.76 20.28
N VAL A 456 -11.45 8.17 19.02
CA VAL A 456 -10.10 8.56 18.59
C VAL A 456 -9.82 9.99 19.05
N THR A 457 -9.38 10.09 20.29
CA THR A 457 -9.06 11.33 21.01
C THR A 457 -7.81 11.10 21.86
N THR A 458 -7.20 12.18 22.35
CA THR A 458 -6.06 12.13 23.26
C THR A 458 -6.39 11.33 24.53
N ASP A 459 -7.59 11.48 25.10
CA ASP A 459 -8.02 10.72 26.30
C ASP A 459 -8.23 9.23 26.00
N GLY A 460 -8.74 8.90 24.81
CA GLY A 460 -8.84 7.51 24.35
C GLY A 460 -7.46 6.86 24.23
N LEU A 461 -6.49 7.55 23.61
CA LEU A 461 -5.11 7.10 23.53
C LEU A 461 -4.49 6.92 24.92
N ARG A 462 -4.66 7.91 25.80
CA ARG A 462 -4.21 7.88 27.20
C ARG A 462 -4.70 6.63 27.94
N THR A 463 -5.97 6.30 27.77
CA THR A 463 -6.56 5.11 28.38
C THR A 463 -5.95 3.82 27.84
N ALA A 464 -5.71 3.72 26.52
CA ALA A 464 -5.08 2.55 25.92
C ALA A 464 -3.61 2.39 26.36
N LEU A 465 -2.88 3.49 26.47
CA LEU A 465 -1.49 3.49 26.97
C LEU A 465 -1.43 2.97 28.41
N ARG A 466 -2.31 3.41 29.30
CA ARG A 466 -2.38 2.91 30.69
C ARG A 466 -2.65 1.41 30.73
N ARG A 467 -3.63 0.92 29.95
CA ARG A 467 -3.91 -0.52 29.84
C ARG A 467 -2.69 -1.32 29.36
N ALA A 468 -1.95 -0.78 28.38
CA ALA A 468 -0.75 -1.42 27.86
C ALA A 468 0.38 -1.45 28.90
N ILE A 469 0.58 -0.37 29.67
CA ILE A 469 1.56 -0.27 30.76
C ILE A 469 1.21 -1.26 31.88
N GLU A 470 -0.06 -1.32 32.30
CA GLU A 470 -0.55 -2.27 33.30
C GLU A 470 -0.33 -3.72 32.87
N ALA A 471 -0.65 -4.05 31.60
CA ALA A 471 -0.43 -5.39 31.06
C ALA A 471 1.07 -5.75 30.95
N TYR A 472 1.93 -4.76 30.68
CA TYR A 472 3.39 -4.96 30.63
C TYR A 472 3.98 -5.31 31.99
N ALA A 473 3.38 -4.85 33.09
CA ALA A 473 3.80 -5.18 34.45
C ALA A 473 3.64 -6.67 34.77
N ASP A 474 2.80 -7.42 34.06
CA ASP A 474 2.73 -8.89 34.11
C ASP A 474 3.46 -9.52 32.91
N PRO A 475 4.69 -10.04 33.10
CA PRO A 475 5.47 -10.63 32.01
C PRO A 475 4.81 -11.84 31.34
N LYS A 476 3.94 -12.58 32.04
CA LYS A 476 3.23 -13.73 31.49
C LYS A 476 2.11 -13.27 30.56
N GLN A 477 1.38 -12.24 30.98
CA GLN A 477 0.32 -11.64 30.18
C GLN A 477 0.91 -10.99 28.91
N TRP A 478 1.98 -10.22 29.06
CA TRP A 478 2.67 -9.58 27.94
C TRP A 478 3.19 -10.59 26.91
N ALA A 479 3.88 -11.64 27.38
CA ALA A 479 4.37 -12.71 26.52
C ALA A 479 3.24 -13.43 25.75
N ARG A 480 2.03 -13.53 26.33
CA ARG A 480 0.86 -14.08 25.62
C ARG A 480 0.43 -13.19 24.47
N LEU A 481 0.34 -11.87 24.67
CA LEU A 481 0.02 -10.90 23.62
C LEU A 481 1.04 -10.98 22.48
N GLN A 482 2.33 -10.97 22.79
CA GLN A 482 3.40 -11.09 21.82
C GLN A 482 3.29 -12.39 21.01
N ASN A 483 3.12 -13.53 21.67
CA ASN A 483 3.00 -14.83 21.00
C ASN A 483 1.73 -14.92 20.13
N GLN A 484 0.61 -14.35 20.56
CA GLN A 484 -0.61 -14.32 19.74
C GLN A 484 -0.45 -13.42 18.54
N GLY A 485 0.20 -12.26 18.68
CA GLY A 485 0.58 -11.40 17.56
C GLY A 485 1.42 -12.14 16.52
N MET A 486 2.49 -12.83 16.96
CA MET A 486 3.38 -13.58 16.05
C MET A 486 2.71 -14.78 15.36
N LYS A 487 1.61 -15.31 15.91
CA LYS A 487 0.80 -16.36 15.27
C LYS A 487 -0.17 -15.83 14.22
N ALA A 488 -0.50 -14.56 14.29
CA ALA A 488 -1.39 -13.94 13.31
C ALA A 488 -0.72 -13.90 11.93
N ARG A 489 -1.38 -14.50 10.93
CA ARG A 489 -0.84 -14.62 9.58
C ARG A 489 -1.54 -13.64 8.66
N PHE A 490 -0.82 -12.58 8.31
CA PHE A 490 -1.23 -11.58 7.33
C PHE A 490 -0.35 -11.69 6.07
N SER A 491 -0.21 -12.92 5.53
CA SER A 491 0.45 -13.14 4.24
C SER A 491 -0.43 -12.66 3.09
N TRP A 492 0.19 -12.42 1.94
CA TRP A 492 -0.53 -12.09 0.72
C TRP A 492 -1.43 -13.22 0.18
N ASP A 493 -1.27 -14.46 0.62
CA ASP A 493 -1.99 -15.62 0.06
C ASP A 493 -3.51 -15.46 0.15
N ARG A 494 -4.03 -15.03 1.31
CA ARG A 494 -5.47 -14.78 1.49
C ARG A 494 -5.96 -13.60 0.68
N SER A 495 -5.20 -12.52 0.65
CA SER A 495 -5.55 -11.30 -0.09
C SER A 495 -5.53 -11.56 -1.59
N ALA A 496 -4.51 -12.27 -2.10
CA ALA A 496 -4.42 -12.67 -3.50
C ALA A 496 -5.60 -13.55 -3.93
N GLN A 497 -6.05 -14.49 -3.10
CA GLN A 497 -7.25 -15.29 -3.39
C GLN A 497 -8.51 -14.42 -3.52
N GLN A 498 -8.65 -13.37 -2.69
CA GLN A 498 -9.78 -12.46 -2.78
C GLN A 498 -9.73 -11.61 -4.06
N TYR A 499 -8.56 -11.09 -4.45
CA TYR A 499 -8.37 -10.40 -5.72
C TYR A 499 -8.62 -11.33 -6.92
N ALA A 500 -8.10 -12.56 -6.87
CA ALA A 500 -8.36 -13.58 -7.92
C ALA A 500 -9.86 -13.86 -8.07
N ALA A 501 -10.62 -13.89 -6.98
CA ALA A 501 -12.09 -14.04 -7.02
C ALA A 501 -12.78 -12.83 -7.68
N VAL A 502 -12.29 -11.60 -7.44
CA VAL A 502 -12.77 -10.40 -8.14
C VAL A 502 -12.50 -10.52 -9.65
N TYR A 503 -11.29 -10.88 -10.06
CA TYR A 503 -10.93 -11.04 -11.47
C TYR A 503 -11.80 -12.12 -12.16
N ALA A 504 -11.94 -13.28 -11.52
CA ALA A 504 -12.79 -14.36 -12.06
C ALA A 504 -14.26 -13.92 -12.21
N SER A 505 -14.79 -13.12 -11.29
CA SER A 505 -16.14 -12.60 -11.38
C SER A 505 -16.33 -11.65 -12.56
N LEU A 506 -15.34 -10.81 -12.85
CA LEU A 506 -15.35 -9.88 -13.99
C LEU A 506 -15.24 -10.61 -15.32
N MET A 507 -14.35 -11.60 -15.42
CA MET A 507 -14.22 -12.45 -16.62
C MET A 507 -15.52 -13.18 -16.97
N ASN A 508 -16.31 -13.57 -15.97
CA ASN A 508 -17.60 -14.19 -16.19
C ASN A 508 -18.68 -13.20 -16.61
N ARG A 509 -18.64 -11.95 -16.09
CA ARG A 509 -19.59 -10.88 -16.44
C ARG A 509 -19.36 -10.34 -17.85
N SER A 510 -18.12 -10.15 -18.28
CA SER A 510 -17.79 -9.62 -19.60
C SER A 510 -18.35 -10.49 -20.74
N LYS A 511 -18.66 -11.76 -20.47
CA LYS A 511 -19.34 -12.67 -21.40
C LYS A 511 -20.86 -12.45 -21.50
N THR A 512 -21.47 -11.71 -20.57
CA THR A 512 -22.94 -11.63 -20.41
C THR A 512 -23.50 -10.22 -20.41
N SER A 513 -22.70 -9.19 -20.21
CA SER A 513 -23.18 -7.80 -20.10
C SER A 513 -22.13 -6.80 -20.61
N PRO A 514 -22.55 -5.79 -21.41
CA PRO A 514 -21.64 -4.71 -21.84
C PRO A 514 -21.25 -3.83 -20.63
N SER A 515 -20.08 -3.25 -20.72
CA SER A 515 -19.58 -2.25 -19.78
C SER A 515 -20.51 -1.02 -19.68
N ARG A 516 -20.51 -0.34 -18.53
CA ARG A 516 -21.34 0.87 -18.31
C ARG A 516 -20.94 1.95 -19.32
N PRO A 517 -21.91 2.52 -20.06
CA PRO A 517 -21.60 3.55 -21.06
C PRO A 517 -21.11 4.84 -20.40
N LEU A 518 -20.22 5.56 -21.08
CA LEU A 518 -19.85 6.94 -20.74
C LEU A 518 -21.05 7.89 -20.93
N PRO A 519 -21.04 9.07 -20.29
CA PRO A 519 -22.00 10.13 -20.57
C PRO A 519 -22.06 10.44 -22.07
N LYS A 520 -23.28 10.45 -22.61
CA LYS A 520 -23.49 10.83 -24.02
C LYS A 520 -23.62 12.35 -24.10
N ALA A 521 -23.21 12.94 -25.21
CA ALA A 521 -23.51 14.33 -25.52
C ALA A 521 -25.01 14.55 -25.34
N VAL A 522 -25.38 15.53 -24.53
CA VAL A 522 -26.77 16.00 -24.47
C VAL A 522 -27.02 16.73 -25.78
N SER A 523 -27.82 16.12 -26.66
CA SER A 523 -28.22 16.69 -27.95
C SER A 523 -29.02 17.97 -27.78
#